data_b0b2b5b9543415f08415b5085f1095b7
#
_entry.id   b0b2b5b9543415f08415b5085f1095b7
#
_cell.length_a   1.000
_cell.length_b   1.000
_cell.length_c   1.000
_cell.angle_alpha   90.00
_cell.angle_beta   90.00
_cell.angle_gamma   90.00
#
_symmetry.space_group_name_H-M   'P 1'
#
loop_
_entity.id
_entity.type
_entity.pdbx_description
1 polymer ?
#
loop_
_entity_poly.entity_id
_entity_poly.type
_entity_poly.pdbx_seq_one_letter_code
_entity_poly.pdbx_strand_id
1 'polypeptide(L)'
;MCSIISRSLRLGLNIVLSLAVAGSSGFGAELPVTETIVLVRHGEKPADGLGQLNCQGLNRALALPAVIGKLFGRPDAVFAPDPAQSKEDYGHLYNYVRPLATIEPTAIVFGLPVDASIGVADLDALRLKLVSPVYRNALVVVAWEHAAIAKLARLLVADHGGDPTIVPDWQADDFDSIYVVKLTQTEAGTTVTFDQRHEGLDGQPTVCPDPAPR
;
A
#
# COMPACT_ATOMS: atom_id res chain seq x y z
N MET A 1 -98.77 6.84 -37.15
CA MET A 1 -97.72 6.38 -38.02
C MET A 1 -96.40 6.83 -37.39
N CYS A 2 -95.78 5.97 -36.59
CA CYS A 2 -94.60 6.35 -35.88
C CYS A 2 -93.59 5.21 -36.06
N SER A 3 -92.51 5.48 -36.77
CA SER A 3 -91.44 4.49 -37.08
C SER A 3 -90.37 4.57 -35.99
N ILE A 4 -90.14 3.44 -35.29
CA ILE A 4 -89.13 3.34 -34.23
C ILE A 4 -87.84 2.80 -34.86
N ILE A 5 -86.77 3.59 -34.85
CA ILE A 5 -85.46 3.18 -35.29
C ILE A 5 -84.68 2.63 -34.09
N SER A 6 -84.38 1.33 -34.07
CA SER A 6 -83.52 0.67 -33.07
C SER A 6 -82.04 0.95 -33.40
N ARG A 7 -81.32 1.57 -32.48
CA ARG A 7 -79.84 1.68 -32.50
C ARG A 7 -79.19 0.61 -31.67
N SER A 8 -78.49 -0.30 -32.37
CA SER A 8 -77.67 -1.31 -31.72
C SER A 8 -76.35 -0.69 -31.25
N LEU A 9 -76.11 -0.75 -29.95
CA LEU A 9 -74.85 -0.29 -29.32
C LEU A 9 -73.85 -1.48 -29.35
N ARG A 10 -72.83 -1.33 -30.14
CA ARG A 10 -71.72 -2.29 -30.13
C ARG A 10 -70.69 -1.88 -29.07
N LEU A 11 -70.58 -2.70 -28.01
CA LEU A 11 -69.59 -2.56 -26.96
C LEU A 11 -68.25 -3.13 -27.48
N GLY A 12 -67.29 -2.26 -27.78
CA GLY A 12 -65.95 -2.68 -28.15
C GLY A 12 -65.14 -3.00 -26.89
N LEU A 13 -64.74 -4.25 -26.71
CA LEU A 13 -63.86 -4.69 -25.66
C LEU A 13 -62.39 -4.43 -26.04
N ASN A 14 -61.80 -3.36 -25.52
CA ASN A 14 -60.37 -3.07 -25.67
C ASN A 14 -59.59 -3.86 -24.65
N ILE A 15 -58.93 -4.96 -25.11
CA ILE A 15 -57.95 -5.69 -24.28
C ILE A 15 -56.64 -4.95 -24.38
N VAL A 16 -56.26 -4.25 -23.28
CA VAL A 16 -54.93 -3.66 -23.09
C VAL A 16 -53.98 -4.79 -22.67
N LEU A 17 -53.17 -5.26 -23.60
CA LEU A 17 -52.11 -6.19 -23.29
C LEU A 17 -50.90 -5.45 -22.67
N SER A 18 -50.81 -5.45 -21.31
CA SER A 18 -49.67 -4.87 -20.59
C SER A 18 -48.45 -5.80 -20.72
N LEU A 19 -47.50 -5.41 -21.57
CA LEU A 19 -46.18 -6.09 -21.63
C LEU A 19 -45.42 -5.67 -20.37
N ALA A 20 -45.29 -6.57 -19.39
CA ALA A 20 -44.37 -6.43 -18.28
C ALA A 20 -42.95 -6.66 -18.80
N VAL A 21 -42.19 -5.62 -19.02
CA VAL A 21 -40.73 -5.71 -19.27
C VAL A 21 -40.10 -6.03 -17.92
N ALA A 22 -39.76 -7.29 -17.71
CA ALA A 22 -38.90 -7.72 -16.60
C ALA A 22 -37.50 -7.19 -16.87
N GLY A 23 -37.18 -6.01 -16.32
CA GLY A 23 -35.80 -5.49 -16.28
C GLY A 23 -34.96 -6.41 -15.41
N SER A 24 -34.17 -7.31 -16.03
CA SER A 24 -33.07 -7.99 -15.36
C SER A 24 -32.03 -6.95 -15.00
N SER A 25 -32.05 -6.50 -13.72
CA SER A 25 -30.93 -5.78 -13.11
C SER A 25 -29.78 -6.78 -13.05
N GLY A 26 -28.95 -6.82 -14.10
CA GLY A 26 -27.69 -7.51 -14.05
C GLY A 26 -26.83 -6.80 -13.00
N PHE A 27 -26.72 -7.38 -11.81
CA PHE A 27 -25.67 -7.05 -10.87
C PHE A 27 -24.36 -7.43 -11.58
N GLY A 28 -23.70 -6.47 -12.20
CA GLY A 28 -22.33 -6.64 -12.66
C GLY A 28 -21.49 -6.92 -11.41
N ALA A 29 -20.88 -8.11 -11.34
CA ALA A 29 -19.95 -8.42 -10.26
C ALA A 29 -18.88 -7.33 -10.24
N GLU A 30 -18.72 -6.68 -9.11
CA GLU A 30 -17.66 -5.68 -8.91
C GLU A 30 -16.31 -6.40 -9.02
N LEU A 31 -15.41 -5.89 -9.86
CA LEU A 31 -14.10 -6.50 -10.05
C LEU A 31 -13.30 -6.44 -8.73
N PRO A 32 -12.55 -7.51 -8.41
CA PRO A 32 -11.67 -7.50 -7.24
C PRO A 32 -10.73 -6.31 -7.28
N VAL A 33 -10.61 -5.60 -6.18
CA VAL A 33 -9.62 -4.53 -6.00
C VAL A 33 -8.55 -4.95 -5.01
N THR A 34 -7.30 -4.65 -5.32
CA THR A 34 -6.17 -5.09 -4.51
C THR A 34 -5.31 -3.91 -4.09
N GLU A 35 -5.22 -3.73 -2.79
CA GLU A 35 -4.18 -2.90 -2.18
C GLU A 35 -2.89 -3.71 -2.06
N THR A 36 -1.77 -3.12 -2.47
CA THR A 36 -0.44 -3.71 -2.34
C THR A 36 0.42 -2.85 -1.42
N ILE A 37 0.79 -3.39 -0.28
CA ILE A 37 1.63 -2.71 0.72
C ILE A 37 3.04 -3.30 0.63
N VAL A 38 3.98 -2.49 0.17
CA VAL A 38 5.40 -2.84 0.02
C VAL A 38 6.16 -2.22 1.19
N LEU A 39 6.80 -3.08 1.99
CA LEU A 39 7.52 -2.70 3.19
C LEU A 39 9.02 -2.91 2.95
N VAL A 40 9.79 -1.84 3.05
CA VAL A 40 11.26 -1.86 2.92
C VAL A 40 11.91 -1.38 4.21
N ARG A 41 13.05 -1.95 4.54
CA ARG A 41 13.87 -1.47 5.65
C ARG A 41 14.62 -0.20 5.24
N HIS A 42 14.90 0.68 6.21
CA HIS A 42 15.89 1.74 5.97
C HIS A 42 17.25 1.17 5.57
N GLY A 43 18.00 1.88 4.76
CA GLY A 43 19.36 1.50 4.33
C GLY A 43 20.35 1.40 5.49
N GLU A 44 21.56 1.00 5.16
CA GLU A 44 22.68 0.77 6.10
C GLU A 44 22.99 2.04 6.90
N LYS A 45 23.43 1.86 8.14
CA LYS A 45 23.71 2.93 9.10
C LYS A 45 25.17 2.96 9.52
N PRO A 46 25.69 4.12 10.00
CA PRO A 46 26.99 4.20 10.64
C PRO A 46 27.08 3.28 11.87
N ALA A 47 28.32 2.88 12.24
CA ALA A 47 28.55 2.10 13.44
C ALA A 47 28.02 2.78 14.70
N ASP A 48 28.12 4.11 14.78
CA ASP A 48 27.59 4.93 15.88
C ASP A 48 26.08 5.24 15.76
N GLY A 49 25.42 4.74 14.72
CA GLY A 49 24.00 4.93 14.47
C GLY A 49 23.63 6.30 13.94
N LEU A 50 23.83 7.36 14.71
CA LEU A 50 23.59 8.77 14.41
C LEU A 50 22.19 9.12 13.87
N GLY A 51 21.22 8.20 13.94
CA GLY A 51 19.88 8.39 13.38
C GLY A 51 19.80 8.46 11.84
N GLN A 52 20.92 8.39 11.11
CA GLN A 52 21.04 8.60 9.67
C GLN A 52 21.61 7.39 8.92
N LEU A 53 21.62 7.45 7.58
CA LEU A 53 22.29 6.47 6.71
C LEU A 53 23.81 6.67 6.72
N ASN A 54 24.56 5.59 6.43
CA ASN A 54 25.94 5.71 5.95
C ASN A 54 25.95 5.83 4.42
N CYS A 55 27.16 5.92 3.80
CA CYS A 55 27.28 6.07 2.36
C CYS A 55 26.71 4.88 1.58
N GLN A 56 26.82 3.65 2.11
CA GLN A 56 26.25 2.46 1.50
C GLN A 56 24.72 2.54 1.50
N GLY A 57 24.11 2.92 2.62
CA GLY A 57 22.66 3.14 2.71
C GLY A 57 22.17 4.27 1.82
N LEU A 58 22.98 5.33 1.64
CA LEU A 58 22.65 6.40 0.70
C LEU A 58 22.66 5.90 -0.75
N ASN A 59 23.67 5.10 -1.15
CA ASN A 59 23.72 4.50 -2.48
C ASN A 59 22.55 3.55 -2.71
N ARG A 60 22.16 2.73 -1.71
CA ARG A 60 20.95 1.91 -1.75
C ARG A 60 19.70 2.78 -1.96
N ALA A 61 19.54 3.84 -1.19
CA ALA A 61 18.40 4.74 -1.30
C ALA A 61 18.27 5.36 -2.71
N LEU A 62 19.38 5.73 -3.33
CA LEU A 62 19.40 6.26 -4.69
C LEU A 62 19.09 5.22 -5.77
N ALA A 63 19.37 3.93 -5.52
CA ALA A 63 19.07 2.83 -6.44
C ALA A 63 17.64 2.28 -6.27
N LEU A 64 17.02 2.43 -5.09
CA LEU A 64 15.72 1.87 -4.74
C LEU A 64 14.58 2.29 -5.69
N PRO A 65 14.48 3.52 -6.22
CA PRO A 65 13.40 3.89 -7.15
C PRO A 65 13.31 2.98 -8.38
N ALA A 66 14.45 2.57 -8.94
CA ALA A 66 14.49 1.67 -10.09
C ALA A 66 13.98 0.27 -9.72
N VAL A 67 14.28 -0.22 -8.52
CA VAL A 67 13.79 -1.51 -8.00
C VAL A 67 12.28 -1.48 -7.82
N ILE A 68 11.76 -0.45 -7.13
CA ILE A 68 10.31 -0.29 -6.90
C ILE A 68 9.58 -0.21 -8.23
N GLY A 69 10.04 0.64 -9.15
CA GLY A 69 9.44 0.78 -10.47
C GLY A 69 9.42 -0.51 -11.29
N LYS A 70 10.51 -1.29 -11.23
CA LYS A 70 10.63 -2.56 -11.95
C LYS A 70 9.76 -3.68 -11.35
N LEU A 71 9.71 -3.81 -10.02
CA LEU A 71 9.03 -4.91 -9.34
C LEU A 71 7.53 -4.67 -9.17
N PHE A 72 7.12 -3.43 -8.95
CA PHE A 72 5.75 -3.10 -8.53
C PHE A 72 5.08 -2.04 -9.40
N GLY A 73 5.83 -1.25 -10.14
CA GLY A 73 5.31 -0.11 -10.90
C GLY A 73 5.37 1.20 -10.12
N ARG A 74 4.54 2.17 -10.53
CA ARG A 74 4.47 3.49 -9.90
C ARG A 74 3.68 3.40 -8.59
N PRO A 75 4.24 3.80 -7.44
CA PRO A 75 3.49 3.93 -6.20
C PRO A 75 2.40 5.01 -6.27
N ASP A 76 1.35 4.84 -5.47
CA ASP A 76 0.31 5.83 -5.24
C ASP A 76 0.56 6.62 -3.96
N ALA A 77 1.25 6.01 -2.97
CA ALA A 77 1.59 6.65 -1.70
C ALA A 77 2.93 6.13 -1.15
N VAL A 78 3.61 6.99 -0.39
CA VAL A 78 4.91 6.70 0.22
C VAL A 78 4.88 7.14 1.68
N PHE A 79 5.36 6.27 2.58
CA PHE A 79 5.38 6.50 4.02
C PHE A 79 6.78 6.34 4.61
N ALA A 80 7.07 7.17 5.60
CA ALA A 80 8.21 7.05 6.51
C ALA A 80 7.79 7.50 7.91
N PRO A 81 8.50 7.13 8.99
CA PRO A 81 8.20 7.65 10.30
C PRO A 81 8.54 9.13 10.42
N ASP A 82 7.86 9.82 11.36
CA ASP A 82 8.13 11.21 11.70
C ASP A 82 9.61 11.39 12.10
N PRO A 83 10.41 12.12 11.31
CA PRO A 83 11.84 12.29 11.57
C PRO A 83 12.13 13.20 12.77
N ALA A 84 11.14 13.95 13.28
CA ALA A 84 11.28 14.78 14.46
C ALA A 84 11.31 13.94 15.75
N GLN A 85 10.81 12.70 15.70
CA GLN A 85 10.86 11.81 16.85
C GLN A 85 12.26 11.19 16.99
N SER A 86 12.73 11.19 18.24
CA SER A 86 14.03 10.62 18.57
C SER A 86 13.92 9.12 18.81
N LYS A 87 14.92 8.38 18.36
CA LYS A 87 15.14 6.96 18.67
C LYS A 87 16.52 6.80 19.29
N GLU A 88 16.61 5.91 20.29
CA GLU A 88 17.90 5.54 20.85
C GLU A 88 18.70 4.70 19.85
N ASP A 89 19.96 5.07 19.70
CA ASP A 89 20.93 4.39 18.84
C ASP A 89 22.27 4.40 19.58
N TYR A 90 22.73 3.23 20.03
CA TYR A 90 23.99 3.04 20.80
C TYR A 90 24.09 3.95 22.05
N GLY A 91 22.99 4.08 22.82
CA GLY A 91 22.96 4.86 24.06
C GLY A 91 22.74 6.36 23.89
N HIS A 92 22.52 6.84 22.68
CA HIS A 92 22.24 8.25 22.38
C HIS A 92 20.89 8.42 21.69
N LEU A 93 20.22 9.52 21.94
CA LEU A 93 18.98 9.89 21.27
C LEU A 93 19.27 10.74 20.04
N TYR A 94 18.83 10.30 18.89
CA TYR A 94 18.93 11.02 17.63
C TYR A 94 17.56 11.13 16.94
N ASN A 95 17.35 12.18 16.19
CA ASN A 95 16.24 12.26 15.24
C ASN A 95 16.33 11.07 14.28
N TYR A 96 15.21 10.36 14.10
CA TYR A 96 15.21 9.10 13.34
C TYR A 96 14.96 9.35 11.84
N VAL A 97 15.96 9.86 11.13
CA VAL A 97 15.82 10.29 9.73
C VAL A 97 16.10 9.18 8.70
N ARG A 98 16.70 8.04 9.11
CA ARG A 98 17.10 6.96 8.17
C ARG A 98 15.99 6.49 7.23
N PRO A 99 14.78 6.14 7.72
CA PRO A 99 13.74 5.66 6.82
C PRO A 99 13.28 6.71 5.82
N LEU A 100 13.16 7.96 6.26
CA LEU A 100 12.83 9.07 5.35
C LEU A 100 13.91 9.22 4.27
N ALA A 101 15.20 9.28 4.67
CA ALA A 101 16.33 9.39 3.74
C ALA A 101 16.41 8.19 2.77
N THR A 102 15.92 7.00 3.17
CA THR A 102 15.87 5.82 2.30
C THR A 102 14.80 5.96 1.22
N ILE A 103 13.62 6.46 1.57
CA ILE A 103 12.47 6.43 0.66
C ILE A 103 12.27 7.74 -0.11
N GLU A 104 12.84 8.85 0.35
CA GLU A 104 12.68 10.16 -0.29
C GLU A 104 13.13 10.17 -1.77
N PRO A 105 14.25 9.53 -2.18
CA PRO A 105 14.59 9.42 -3.60
C PRO A 105 13.49 8.73 -4.42
N THR A 106 12.82 7.71 -3.88
CA THR A 106 11.69 7.05 -4.53
C THR A 106 10.51 8.02 -4.67
N ALA A 107 10.16 8.73 -3.62
CA ALA A 107 9.09 9.73 -3.68
C ALA A 107 9.38 10.84 -4.71
N ILE A 108 10.63 11.34 -4.77
CA ILE A 108 11.07 12.36 -5.74
C ILE A 108 10.92 11.83 -7.17
N VAL A 109 11.43 10.63 -7.47
CA VAL A 109 11.38 10.05 -8.83
C VAL A 109 9.96 9.87 -9.30
N PHE A 110 9.05 9.47 -8.42
CA PHE A 110 7.64 9.26 -8.76
C PHE A 110 6.77 10.51 -8.59
N GLY A 111 7.33 11.63 -8.12
CA GLY A 111 6.61 12.90 -7.94
C GLY A 111 5.52 12.80 -6.85
N LEU A 112 5.81 12.13 -5.74
CA LEU A 112 4.90 11.90 -4.62
C LEU A 112 5.38 12.62 -3.36
N PRO A 113 4.48 13.09 -2.50
CA PRO A 113 4.84 13.47 -1.13
C PRO A 113 5.17 12.22 -0.31
N VAL A 114 6.03 12.37 0.70
CA VAL A 114 6.19 11.36 1.75
C VAL A 114 5.25 11.72 2.91
N ASP A 115 4.35 10.81 3.30
CA ASP A 115 3.63 10.94 4.57
C ASP A 115 4.55 10.51 5.71
N ALA A 116 5.07 11.49 6.44
CA ALA A 116 5.95 11.33 7.59
C ALA A 116 5.28 11.83 8.88
N SER A 117 3.97 11.64 9.00
CA SER A 117 3.17 12.16 10.13
C SER A 117 3.07 11.19 11.32
N ILE A 118 3.54 9.94 11.17
CA ILE A 118 3.35 8.89 12.17
C ILE A 118 4.68 8.54 12.84
N GLY A 119 4.67 8.47 14.16
CA GLY A 119 5.86 8.13 14.93
C GLY A 119 6.36 6.70 14.70
N VAL A 120 7.67 6.49 14.80
CA VAL A 120 8.29 5.17 14.53
C VAL A 120 7.73 4.05 15.41
N ALA A 121 7.32 4.36 16.63
CA ALA A 121 6.76 3.39 17.59
C ALA A 121 5.24 3.19 17.44
N ASP A 122 4.55 4.08 16.73
CA ASP A 122 3.08 4.07 16.60
C ASP A 122 2.62 3.21 15.43
N LEU A 123 2.87 1.89 15.55
CA LEU A 123 2.49 0.93 14.52
C LEU A 123 0.98 0.77 14.36
N ASP A 124 0.19 1.05 15.39
CA ASP A 124 -1.27 0.97 15.30
C ASP A 124 -1.82 2.13 14.45
N ALA A 125 -1.31 3.35 14.61
CA ALA A 125 -1.67 4.45 13.73
C ALA A 125 -1.26 4.18 12.27
N LEU A 126 -0.05 3.66 12.04
CA LEU A 126 0.40 3.28 10.70
C LEU A 126 -0.51 2.21 10.09
N ARG A 127 -0.79 1.14 10.83
CA ARG A 127 -1.67 0.04 10.40
C ARG A 127 -3.05 0.54 9.99
N LEU A 128 -3.70 1.35 10.85
CA LEU A 128 -5.02 1.92 10.57
C LEU A 128 -4.99 2.87 9.36
N LYS A 129 -3.91 3.62 9.20
CA LYS A 129 -3.73 4.51 8.04
C LYS A 129 -3.63 3.72 6.74
N LEU A 130 -2.82 2.67 6.71
CA LEU A 130 -2.60 1.83 5.53
C LEU A 130 -3.90 1.19 5.04
N VAL A 131 -4.71 0.62 5.93
CA VAL A 131 -5.98 -0.04 5.56
C VAL A 131 -7.14 0.92 5.36
N SER A 132 -6.89 2.23 5.31
CA SER A 132 -7.97 3.21 5.08
C SER A 132 -8.52 3.09 3.66
N PRO A 133 -9.82 3.42 3.43
CA PRO A 133 -10.46 3.23 2.13
C PRO A 133 -9.78 3.95 0.96
N VAL A 134 -9.00 4.99 1.23
CA VAL A 134 -8.28 5.75 0.19
C VAL A 134 -7.19 4.91 -0.50
N TYR A 135 -6.66 3.88 0.17
CA TYR A 135 -5.62 3.00 -0.37
C TYR A 135 -6.14 1.66 -0.90
N ARG A 136 -7.44 1.43 -0.90
CA ARG A 136 -8.07 0.14 -1.26
C ARG A 136 -7.58 -0.46 -2.59
N ASN A 137 -7.17 0.34 -3.55
CA ASN A 137 -6.66 -0.10 -4.86
C ASN A 137 -5.31 0.53 -5.17
N ALA A 138 -4.51 0.76 -4.15
CA ALA A 138 -3.26 1.49 -4.26
C ALA A 138 -2.04 0.57 -4.11
N LEU A 139 -0.93 1.01 -4.70
CA LEU A 139 0.40 0.55 -4.38
C LEU A 139 1.00 1.52 -3.36
N VAL A 140 1.19 1.04 -2.14
CA VAL A 140 1.74 1.84 -1.04
C VAL A 140 3.13 1.33 -0.70
N VAL A 141 4.11 2.23 -0.60
CA VAL A 141 5.49 1.89 -0.21
C VAL A 141 5.80 2.52 1.14
N VAL A 142 6.31 1.72 2.06
CA VAL A 142 6.60 2.11 3.45
C VAL A 142 8.05 1.79 3.77
N ALA A 143 8.85 2.78 4.14
CA ALA A 143 10.19 2.56 4.68
C ALA A 143 10.17 2.70 6.21
N TRP A 144 10.65 1.66 6.91
CA TRP A 144 10.58 1.65 8.38
C TRP A 144 11.76 0.90 9.01
N GLU A 145 11.66 0.59 10.29
CA GLU A 145 12.59 -0.24 11.05
C GLU A 145 12.21 -1.72 10.90
N HIS A 146 13.18 -2.61 10.71
CA HIS A 146 12.97 -4.01 10.32
C HIS A 146 12.08 -4.81 11.27
N ALA A 147 12.30 -4.73 12.60
CA ALA A 147 11.48 -5.45 13.56
C ALA A 147 10.03 -4.92 13.60
N ALA A 148 9.88 -3.60 13.43
CA ALA A 148 8.58 -2.94 13.32
C ALA A 148 7.84 -3.36 12.05
N ILE A 149 8.55 -3.49 10.91
CA ILE A 149 7.98 -3.99 9.64
C ILE A 149 7.47 -5.41 9.80
N ALA A 150 8.25 -6.32 10.38
CA ALA A 150 7.84 -7.70 10.59
C ALA A 150 6.59 -7.78 11.49
N LYS A 151 6.55 -6.97 12.56
CA LYS A 151 5.37 -6.85 13.43
C LYS A 151 4.16 -6.29 12.68
N LEU A 152 4.33 -5.22 11.91
CA LEU A 152 3.26 -4.62 11.11
C LEU A 152 2.68 -5.60 10.10
N ALA A 153 3.54 -6.31 9.36
CA ALA A 153 3.09 -7.31 8.38
C ALA A 153 2.27 -8.43 9.03
N ARG A 154 2.70 -8.93 10.21
CA ARG A 154 1.94 -9.92 10.98
C ARG A 154 0.58 -9.40 11.43
N LEU A 155 0.52 -8.15 11.89
CA LEU A 155 -0.74 -7.53 12.28
C LEU A 155 -1.69 -7.39 11.07
N LEU A 156 -1.19 -6.93 9.92
CA LEU A 156 -2.00 -6.81 8.71
C LEU A 156 -2.53 -8.18 8.25
N VAL A 157 -1.70 -9.22 8.30
CA VAL A 157 -2.12 -10.59 7.97
C VAL A 157 -3.19 -11.10 8.93
N ALA A 158 -2.99 -10.94 10.24
CA ALA A 158 -3.93 -11.41 11.27
C ALA A 158 -5.28 -10.69 11.20
N ASP A 159 -5.28 -9.36 11.01
CA ASP A 159 -6.50 -8.55 10.94
C ASP A 159 -7.42 -8.95 9.78
N HIS A 160 -6.86 -9.55 8.73
CA HIS A 160 -7.61 -10.00 7.55
C HIS A 160 -7.76 -11.53 7.49
N GLY A 161 -7.65 -12.21 8.66
CA GLY A 161 -7.93 -13.63 8.80
C GLY A 161 -6.84 -14.57 8.26
N GLY A 162 -5.67 -14.06 7.92
CA GLY A 162 -4.51 -14.89 7.55
C GLY A 162 -3.74 -15.41 8.76
N ASP A 163 -2.84 -16.35 8.52
CA ASP A 163 -1.94 -16.89 9.54
C ASP A 163 -0.68 -15.98 9.67
N PRO A 164 -0.51 -15.23 10.78
CA PRO A 164 0.64 -14.35 10.94
C PRO A 164 1.99 -15.07 11.02
N THR A 165 1.99 -16.39 11.23
CA THR A 165 3.24 -17.19 11.30
C THR A 165 3.93 -17.35 9.95
N ILE A 166 3.23 -17.07 8.84
CA ILE A 166 3.82 -17.06 7.49
C ILE A 166 4.80 -15.90 7.30
N VAL A 167 4.74 -14.87 8.15
CA VAL A 167 5.64 -13.71 8.09
C VAL A 167 6.88 -14.00 8.94
N PRO A 168 8.06 -14.19 8.34
CA PRO A 168 9.28 -14.51 9.07
C PRO A 168 9.75 -13.33 9.94
N ASP A 169 10.73 -13.60 10.82
CA ASP A 169 11.47 -12.54 11.48
C ASP A 169 12.43 -11.90 10.49
N TRP A 170 12.51 -10.58 10.53
CA TRP A 170 13.47 -9.85 9.71
C TRP A 170 14.83 -9.85 10.39
N GLN A 171 15.85 -10.42 9.73
CA GLN A 171 17.18 -10.54 10.30
C GLN A 171 17.85 -9.16 10.44
N ALA A 172 18.64 -8.98 11.50
CA ALA A 172 19.22 -7.68 11.84
C ALA A 172 20.28 -7.19 10.84
N ASP A 173 20.88 -8.09 10.08
CA ASP A 173 21.88 -7.82 9.02
C ASP A 173 21.29 -7.80 7.61
N ASP A 174 20.01 -8.12 7.46
CA ASP A 174 19.30 -8.10 6.18
C ASP A 174 18.78 -6.68 5.88
N PHE A 175 19.32 -6.06 4.83
CA PHE A 175 18.88 -4.79 4.27
C PHE A 175 18.23 -4.94 2.89
N ASP A 176 18.20 -6.16 2.33
CA ASP A 176 17.79 -6.41 0.95
C ASP A 176 16.36 -6.96 0.82
N SER A 177 15.79 -7.47 1.89
CA SER A 177 14.42 -7.99 1.87
C SER A 177 13.37 -6.90 1.65
N ILE A 178 12.32 -7.29 0.95
CA ILE A 178 11.07 -6.52 0.79
C ILE A 178 9.93 -7.42 1.26
N TYR A 179 9.10 -6.96 2.20
CA TYR A 179 7.87 -7.64 2.56
C TYR A 179 6.70 -7.04 1.80
N VAL A 180 5.85 -7.89 1.25
CA VAL A 180 4.70 -7.49 0.44
C VAL A 180 3.44 -8.08 1.04
N VAL A 181 2.53 -7.23 1.49
CA VAL A 181 1.18 -7.65 1.92
C VAL A 181 0.19 -7.18 0.88
N LYS A 182 -0.68 -8.08 0.41
CA LYS A 182 -1.76 -7.73 -0.52
C LYS A 182 -3.10 -8.00 0.14
N LEU A 183 -3.97 -7.01 0.11
CA LEU A 183 -5.35 -7.08 0.58
C LEU A 183 -6.27 -7.03 -0.65
N THR A 184 -6.88 -8.15 -0.99
CA THR A 184 -7.79 -8.25 -2.12
C THR A 184 -9.23 -8.27 -1.63
N GLN A 185 -10.01 -7.28 -2.02
CA GLN A 185 -11.42 -7.14 -1.67
C GLN A 185 -12.28 -7.68 -2.80
N THR A 186 -13.25 -8.51 -2.45
CA THR A 186 -14.25 -9.10 -3.33
C THR A 186 -15.63 -8.96 -2.68
N GLU A 187 -16.69 -9.32 -3.39
CA GLU A 187 -18.04 -9.43 -2.81
C GLU A 187 -18.11 -10.44 -1.64
N ALA A 188 -17.25 -11.46 -1.64
CA ALA A 188 -17.18 -12.46 -0.58
C ALA A 188 -16.40 -12.00 0.67
N GLY A 189 -15.71 -10.88 0.60
CA GLY A 189 -14.89 -10.33 1.69
C GLY A 189 -13.47 -10.01 1.26
N THR A 190 -12.61 -9.73 2.25
CA THR A 190 -11.19 -9.41 2.02
C THR A 190 -10.33 -10.64 2.26
N THR A 191 -9.42 -10.92 1.35
CA THR A 191 -8.36 -11.93 1.50
C THR A 191 -7.01 -11.24 1.63
N VAL A 192 -6.08 -11.87 2.36
CA VAL A 192 -4.73 -11.36 2.56
C VAL A 192 -3.71 -12.38 2.05
N THR A 193 -2.65 -11.88 1.42
CA THR A 193 -1.46 -12.68 1.07
C THR A 193 -0.20 -11.96 1.53
N PHE A 194 0.83 -12.74 1.85
CA PHE A 194 2.17 -12.27 2.16
C PHE A 194 3.17 -12.88 1.17
N ASP A 195 4.13 -12.06 0.72
CA ASP A 195 5.25 -12.49 -0.11
C ASP A 195 6.53 -11.80 0.38
N GLN A 196 7.67 -12.45 0.27
CA GLN A 196 8.98 -11.87 0.52
C GLN A 196 9.75 -11.80 -0.79
N ARG A 197 10.27 -10.62 -1.09
CA ARG A 197 11.09 -10.33 -2.26
C ARG A 197 12.41 -9.71 -1.83
N HIS A 198 13.26 -9.42 -2.80
CA HIS A 198 14.57 -8.80 -2.57
C HIS A 198 14.74 -7.59 -3.47
N GLU A 199 15.44 -6.58 -2.93
CA GLU A 199 15.83 -5.40 -3.69
C GLU A 199 16.89 -5.74 -4.74
N GLY A 200 17.77 -6.70 -4.43
CA GLY A 200 18.97 -7.03 -5.23
C GLY A 200 20.02 -5.92 -5.13
N LEU A 201 20.05 -5.20 -4.01
CA LEU A 201 20.91 -4.05 -3.77
C LEU A 201 22.03 -4.33 -2.75
N ASP A 202 22.24 -5.57 -2.38
CA ASP A 202 23.38 -5.93 -1.54
C ASP A 202 24.71 -5.60 -2.22
N GLY A 203 25.68 -5.16 -1.43
CA GLY A 203 27.01 -4.79 -1.94
C GLY A 203 27.08 -3.41 -2.60
N GLN A 204 26.13 -2.51 -2.31
CA GLN A 204 26.26 -1.10 -2.74
C GLN A 204 27.60 -0.50 -2.28
N PRO A 205 28.18 0.47 -3.02
CA PRO A 205 29.42 1.11 -2.65
C PRO A 205 29.39 1.71 -1.25
N THR A 206 30.46 1.51 -0.48
CA THR A 206 30.63 2.12 0.85
C THR A 206 31.19 3.55 0.80
N VAL A 207 31.60 4.00 -0.39
CA VAL A 207 32.01 5.39 -0.66
C VAL A 207 30.75 6.19 -1.03
N CYS A 208 30.62 7.38 -0.49
CA CYS A 208 29.52 8.28 -0.84
C CYS A 208 29.54 8.65 -2.32
N PRO A 209 28.37 8.90 -2.94
CA PRO A 209 28.33 9.45 -4.29
C PRO A 209 29.21 10.70 -4.37
N ASP A 210 30.09 10.75 -5.38
CA ASP A 210 30.95 11.92 -5.56
C ASP A 210 30.10 13.17 -5.78
N PRO A 211 30.34 14.24 -5.02
CA PRO A 211 29.83 15.54 -5.43
C PRO A 211 30.41 15.85 -6.82
N ALA A 212 29.57 16.27 -7.77
CA ALA A 212 30.01 16.62 -9.11
C ALA A 212 31.28 17.45 -9.05
N PRO A 213 32.29 17.24 -9.94
CA PRO A 213 33.50 18.00 -9.92
C PRO A 213 33.15 19.48 -10.02
N ARG A 214 33.72 20.28 -9.10
CA ARG A 214 33.55 21.73 -9.04
C ARG A 214 34.22 22.39 -10.21
#